data_278f2b7997a1be66cbbfdfbae1c0dbbf
#
_entry.id   278f2b7997a1be66cbbfdfbae1c0dbbf
#
_cell.length_a   1.000
_cell.length_b   1.000
_cell.length_c   1.000
_cell.angle_alpha   90.00
_cell.angle_beta   90.00
_cell.angle_gamma   90.00
#
_symmetry.space_group_name_H-M   'P 1'
#
loop_
_entity.id
_entity.type
_entity.pdbx_description
1 polymer ?
#
loop_
_entity_poly.entity_id
_entity_poly.type
_entity_poly.pdbx_seq_one_letter_code
_entity_poly.pdbx_strand_id
1 'polypeptide(L)'
;MPSVKIPHKSTFVDMTPFVDVAFLILTFFIMATKFKPPEPVEVTTPKSVSTQELPESNATLITIDKEGKVYFTVLSEKDMSIYTEVINSVNSARNLGLTDAEKANYRKTYLVGVSFGQLKQLLGMSDEQQKTLKQPGIPVDTTGGDLTYWIQAAKSAFAGQRLQFLIKGDNDSKYPVFKNVIEALKKNDVYKYNLITAPEDAPPGTELSEERRKAK
;
A
#
# COMPACT_ATOMS: atom_id res chain seq x y z
N MET A 1 1.74 -33.91 76.12
CA MET A 1 2.82 -33.60 75.20
C MET A 1 2.54 -32.18 74.59
N PRO A 2 3.40 -31.20 74.75
CA PRO A 2 3.16 -29.85 74.16
C PRO A 2 3.39 -29.88 72.65
N SER A 3 2.39 -29.48 71.92
CA SER A 3 2.42 -29.32 70.46
C SER A 3 3.21 -28.05 70.12
N VAL A 4 4.37 -28.20 69.47
CA VAL A 4 5.18 -27.10 68.96
C VAL A 4 4.53 -26.58 67.66
N LYS A 5 3.95 -25.40 67.67
CA LYS A 5 3.49 -24.67 66.49
C LYS A 5 4.70 -24.14 65.72
N ILE A 6 5.02 -24.72 64.59
CA ILE A 6 6.01 -24.21 63.67
C ILE A 6 5.49 -22.92 63.00
N PRO A 7 6.16 -21.78 63.14
CA PRO A 7 5.71 -20.55 62.48
C PRO A 7 5.87 -20.71 60.98
N HIS A 8 4.78 -20.61 60.24
CA HIS A 8 4.83 -20.51 58.79
C HIS A 8 5.43 -19.19 58.41
N LYS A 9 6.65 -19.17 57.86
CA LYS A 9 7.21 -18.00 57.20
C LYS A 9 6.41 -17.75 55.95
N SER A 10 5.71 -16.62 55.91
CA SER A 10 5.10 -16.09 54.70
C SER A 10 6.25 -15.74 53.72
N THR A 11 6.38 -16.48 52.63
CA THR A 11 7.30 -16.16 51.55
C THR A 11 6.67 -14.99 50.76
N PHE A 12 7.01 -13.78 51.14
CA PHE A 12 6.69 -12.61 50.31
C PHE A 12 7.65 -12.63 49.10
N VAL A 13 7.14 -12.95 47.92
CA VAL A 13 7.90 -12.87 46.68
C VAL A 13 7.79 -11.44 46.17
N ASP A 14 8.91 -10.77 46.06
CA ASP A 14 8.96 -9.44 45.46
C ASP A 14 8.72 -9.58 43.95
N MET A 15 7.57 -9.06 43.48
CA MET A 15 7.15 -9.10 42.08
C MET A 15 7.69 -7.93 41.26
N THR A 16 8.41 -6.99 41.85
CA THR A 16 8.93 -5.79 41.19
C THR A 16 9.83 -6.13 39.99
N PRO A 17 10.80 -7.06 40.08
CA PRO A 17 11.63 -7.42 38.94
C PRO A 17 10.82 -8.09 37.80
N PHE A 18 9.79 -8.84 38.16
CA PHE A 18 8.91 -9.49 37.16
C PHE A 18 8.10 -8.45 36.35
N VAL A 19 7.56 -7.46 37.05
CA VAL A 19 6.81 -6.37 36.41
C VAL A 19 7.71 -5.53 35.50
N ASP A 20 8.95 -5.26 35.92
CA ASP A 20 9.92 -4.51 35.11
C ASP A 20 10.26 -5.26 33.82
N VAL A 21 10.58 -6.55 33.88
CA VAL A 21 10.82 -7.38 32.70
C VAL A 21 9.59 -7.44 31.78
N ALA A 22 8.39 -7.60 32.34
CA ALA A 22 7.15 -7.60 31.56
C ALA A 22 6.93 -6.26 30.85
N PHE A 23 7.23 -5.15 31.51
CA PHE A 23 7.12 -3.81 30.94
C PHE A 23 8.17 -3.56 29.84
N LEU A 24 9.40 -4.04 30.01
CA LEU A 24 10.43 -3.97 28.98
C LEU A 24 10.05 -4.74 27.73
N ILE A 25 9.50 -5.95 27.88
CA ILE A 25 9.02 -6.76 26.76
C ILE A 25 7.85 -6.06 26.06
N LEU A 26 6.90 -5.50 26.82
CA LEU A 26 5.75 -4.77 26.27
C LEU A 26 6.20 -3.56 25.46
N THR A 27 7.11 -2.74 26.01
CA THR A 27 7.64 -1.57 25.30
C THR A 27 8.43 -1.95 24.07
N PHE A 28 9.20 -3.04 24.12
CA PHE A 28 9.89 -3.58 22.95
C PHE A 28 8.91 -3.97 21.84
N PHE A 29 7.84 -4.69 22.16
CA PHE A 29 6.83 -5.05 21.17
C PHE A 29 6.13 -3.81 20.59
N ILE A 30 5.77 -2.82 21.39
CA ILE A 30 5.17 -1.57 20.90
C ILE A 30 6.11 -0.85 19.92
N MET A 31 7.42 -0.79 20.20
CA MET A 31 8.39 -0.16 19.33
C MET A 31 8.72 -1.00 18.07
N ALA A 32 8.68 -2.33 18.17
CA ALA A 32 8.99 -3.23 17.08
C ALA A 32 7.82 -3.43 16.09
N THR A 33 6.58 -3.16 16.51
CA THR A 33 5.41 -3.28 15.63
C THR A 33 5.31 -2.10 14.69
N LYS A 34 5.55 -2.33 13.39
CA LYS A 34 5.17 -1.40 12.34
C LYS A 34 3.67 -1.57 12.06
N PHE A 35 2.86 -0.59 12.45
CA PHE A 35 1.45 -0.57 12.05
C PHE A 35 1.37 -0.36 10.54
N LYS A 36 0.92 -1.37 9.79
CA LYS A 36 0.47 -1.15 8.42
C LYS A 36 -0.78 -0.28 8.48
N PRO A 37 -0.79 0.88 7.82
CA PRO A 37 -2.03 1.65 7.71
C PRO A 37 -3.11 0.77 7.06
N PRO A 38 -4.37 0.83 7.51
CA PRO A 38 -5.46 0.09 6.89
C PRO A 38 -5.54 0.43 5.41
N GLU A 39 -5.67 -0.57 4.56
CA GLU A 39 -5.86 -0.36 3.12
C GLU A 39 -7.21 0.35 2.92
N PRO A 40 -7.22 1.52 2.28
CA PRO A 40 -8.45 2.31 2.13
C PRO A 40 -9.46 1.66 1.17
N VAL A 41 -9.03 0.66 0.41
CA VAL A 41 -9.87 -0.11 -0.52
C VAL A 41 -9.62 -1.60 -0.29
N GLU A 42 -10.67 -2.32 0.09
CA GLU A 42 -10.64 -3.77 0.21
C GLU A 42 -10.65 -4.39 -1.20
N VAL A 43 -9.62 -5.17 -1.50
CA VAL A 43 -9.46 -5.88 -2.78
C VAL A 43 -9.08 -7.32 -2.51
N THR A 44 -9.91 -8.24 -2.98
CA THR A 44 -9.61 -9.68 -2.94
C THR A 44 -8.81 -10.06 -4.17
N THR A 45 -7.50 -10.17 -4.03
CA THR A 45 -6.61 -10.51 -5.14
C THR A 45 -6.70 -11.98 -5.54
N PRO A 46 -6.54 -12.30 -6.84
CA PRO A 46 -6.45 -13.67 -7.29
C PRO A 46 -5.25 -14.38 -6.66
N LYS A 47 -5.36 -15.68 -6.47
CA LYS A 47 -4.31 -16.50 -5.88
C LYS A 47 -3.24 -16.86 -6.91
N SER A 48 -2.00 -16.96 -6.47
CA SER A 48 -0.88 -17.37 -7.31
C SER A 48 0.20 -18.08 -6.49
N VAL A 49 0.87 -19.01 -7.13
CA VAL A 49 2.03 -19.70 -6.57
C VAL A 49 3.34 -18.93 -6.70
N SER A 50 3.30 -17.68 -7.17
CA SER A 50 4.48 -16.82 -7.26
C SER A 50 5.04 -16.50 -5.88
N THR A 51 6.37 -16.51 -5.76
CA THR A 51 7.12 -16.17 -4.52
C THR A 51 7.90 -14.87 -4.67
N GLN A 52 7.68 -14.13 -5.76
CA GLN A 52 8.39 -12.87 -5.97
C GLN A 52 7.96 -11.83 -4.94
N GLU A 53 8.93 -11.32 -4.20
CA GLU A 53 8.69 -10.23 -3.26
C GLU A 53 8.30 -8.95 -3.99
N LEU A 54 7.33 -8.22 -3.42
CA LEU A 54 6.90 -6.94 -3.95
C LEU A 54 7.85 -5.84 -3.50
N PRO A 55 8.20 -4.89 -4.37
CA PRO A 55 9.01 -3.75 -3.98
C PRO A 55 8.24 -2.87 -2.98
N GLU A 56 8.90 -2.53 -1.88
CA GLU A 56 8.34 -1.62 -0.87
C GLU A 56 8.53 -0.15 -1.25
N SER A 57 9.46 0.15 -2.15
CA SER A 57 9.77 1.52 -2.58
C SER A 57 10.07 1.59 -4.08
N ASN A 58 10.08 2.79 -4.63
CA ASN A 58 10.29 3.06 -6.05
C ASN A 58 9.30 2.32 -6.94
N ALA A 59 8.04 2.32 -6.54
CA ALA A 59 6.97 1.69 -7.27
C ALA A 59 5.72 2.58 -7.33
N THR A 60 4.88 2.32 -8.30
CA THR A 60 3.51 2.83 -8.34
C THR A 60 2.54 1.67 -8.27
N LEU A 61 1.49 1.83 -7.49
CA LEU A 61 0.44 0.84 -7.34
C LEU A 61 -0.85 1.36 -7.97
N ILE A 62 -1.38 0.61 -8.92
CA ILE A 62 -2.68 0.82 -9.52
C ILE A 62 -3.62 -0.23 -8.94
N THR A 63 -4.64 0.20 -8.22
CA THR A 63 -5.61 -0.70 -7.60
C THR A 63 -6.93 -0.65 -8.36
N ILE A 64 -7.52 -1.79 -8.65
CA ILE A 64 -8.84 -1.94 -9.30
C ILE A 64 -9.73 -2.70 -8.33
N ASP A 65 -10.80 -2.07 -7.87
CA ASP A 65 -11.76 -2.70 -6.97
C ASP A 65 -12.77 -3.58 -7.73
N LYS A 66 -13.64 -4.29 -6.99
CA LYS A 66 -14.71 -5.14 -7.55
C LYS A 66 -15.73 -4.38 -8.38
N GLU A 67 -15.91 -3.06 -8.12
CA GLU A 67 -16.84 -2.21 -8.87
C GLU A 67 -16.20 -1.67 -10.16
N GLY A 68 -14.90 -1.89 -10.36
CA GLY A 68 -14.11 -1.40 -11.49
C GLY A 68 -13.61 0.03 -11.29
N LYS A 69 -13.57 0.53 -10.07
CA LYS A 69 -12.95 1.81 -9.76
C LYS A 69 -11.45 1.67 -9.72
N VAL A 70 -10.76 2.63 -10.29
CA VAL A 70 -9.30 2.63 -10.39
C VAL A 70 -8.72 3.66 -9.45
N TYR A 71 -7.67 3.26 -8.74
CA TYR A 71 -6.95 4.10 -7.79
C TYR A 71 -5.47 4.08 -8.09
N PHE A 72 -4.79 5.17 -7.77
CA PHE A 72 -3.37 5.33 -7.99
C PHE A 72 -2.64 5.72 -6.71
N THR A 73 -1.51 5.05 -6.44
CA THR A 73 -0.67 5.30 -5.27
C THR A 73 0.79 5.31 -5.70
N VAL A 74 1.57 6.23 -5.17
CA VAL A 74 3.02 6.25 -5.30
C VAL A 74 3.63 5.64 -4.05
N LEU A 75 4.58 4.73 -4.22
CA LEU A 75 5.32 4.09 -3.14
C LEU A 75 6.77 4.58 -3.17
N SER A 76 7.09 5.52 -2.28
CA SER A 76 8.44 6.04 -2.09
C SER A 76 8.68 6.26 -0.61
N GLU A 77 9.42 5.36 0.04
CA GLU A 77 9.73 5.47 1.48
C GLU A 77 10.93 6.37 1.74
N LYS A 78 11.89 6.37 0.82
CA LYS A 78 13.20 7.01 1.02
C LYS A 78 13.25 8.45 0.53
N ASP A 79 12.46 8.79 -0.49
CA ASP A 79 12.52 10.08 -1.14
C ASP A 79 11.14 10.75 -1.18
N MET A 80 10.94 11.66 -0.25
CA MET A 80 9.68 12.42 -0.15
C MET A 80 9.55 13.50 -1.24
N SER A 81 10.62 13.83 -1.97
CA SER A 81 10.58 14.79 -3.07
C SER A 81 9.78 14.25 -4.26
N ILE A 82 9.78 12.92 -4.46
CA ILE A 82 9.04 12.22 -5.52
C ILE A 82 7.55 12.61 -5.51
N TYR A 83 6.93 12.66 -4.33
CA TYR A 83 5.52 13.06 -4.23
C TYR A 83 5.30 14.49 -4.72
N THR A 84 6.23 15.39 -4.40
CA THR A 84 6.17 16.78 -4.83
C THR A 84 6.36 16.91 -6.35
N GLU A 85 7.26 16.11 -6.91
CA GLU A 85 7.49 16.11 -8.36
C GLU A 85 6.31 15.53 -9.13
N VAL A 86 5.71 14.42 -8.65
CA VAL A 86 4.51 13.83 -9.25
C VAL A 86 3.37 14.85 -9.26
N ILE A 87 3.05 15.47 -8.12
CA ILE A 87 1.93 16.41 -8.06
C ILE A 87 2.18 17.71 -8.86
N ASN A 88 3.43 18.18 -8.91
CA ASN A 88 3.81 19.33 -9.74
C ASN A 88 3.67 19.00 -11.23
N SER A 89 4.11 17.82 -11.66
CA SER A 89 3.97 17.34 -13.03
C SER A 89 2.50 17.27 -13.44
N VAL A 90 1.64 16.68 -12.61
CA VAL A 90 0.19 16.61 -12.85
C VAL A 90 -0.43 18.00 -12.88
N ASN A 91 -0.09 18.87 -11.92
CA ASN A 91 -0.59 20.24 -11.85
C ASN A 91 -0.25 21.04 -13.11
N SER A 92 0.98 20.91 -13.59
CA SER A 92 1.45 21.60 -14.81
C SER A 92 0.79 21.03 -16.07
N ALA A 93 0.69 19.69 -16.18
CA ALA A 93 0.12 19.03 -17.36
C ALA A 93 -1.37 19.30 -17.54
N ARG A 94 -2.11 19.56 -16.45
CA ARG A 94 -3.57 19.73 -16.45
C ARG A 94 -4.02 21.13 -16.03
N ASN A 95 -3.08 22.03 -15.69
CA ASN A 95 -3.36 23.41 -15.24
C ASN A 95 -4.38 23.46 -14.08
N LEU A 96 -4.19 22.62 -13.06
CA LEU A 96 -5.16 22.45 -11.98
C LEU A 96 -5.20 23.62 -10.99
N GLY A 97 -4.18 24.47 -10.98
CA GLY A 97 -4.09 25.63 -10.08
C GLY A 97 -4.03 25.22 -8.61
N LEU A 98 -3.30 24.14 -8.29
CA LEU A 98 -3.12 23.67 -6.91
C LEU A 98 -2.24 24.64 -6.12
N THR A 99 -2.67 24.94 -4.91
CA THR A 99 -1.88 25.71 -3.94
C THR A 99 -0.75 24.86 -3.35
N ASP A 100 0.25 25.50 -2.78
CA ASP A 100 1.38 24.79 -2.16
C ASP A 100 0.94 23.96 -0.96
N ALA A 101 -0.10 24.39 -0.23
CA ALA A 101 -0.71 23.62 0.85
C ALA A 101 -1.37 22.33 0.32
N GLU A 102 -2.13 22.40 -0.78
CA GLU A 102 -2.76 21.24 -1.42
C GLU A 102 -1.70 20.26 -1.95
N LYS A 103 -0.62 20.76 -2.55
CA LYS A 103 0.52 19.91 -2.98
C LYS A 103 1.21 19.24 -1.81
N ALA A 104 1.39 19.95 -0.68
CA ALA A 104 1.95 19.36 0.53
C ALA A 104 1.04 18.26 1.12
N ASN A 105 -0.28 18.41 1.03
CA ASN A 105 -1.24 17.41 1.48
C ASN A 105 -1.20 16.13 0.62
N TYR A 106 -0.84 16.21 -0.67
CA TYR A 106 -0.68 15.02 -1.52
C TYR A 106 0.30 14.01 -0.93
N ARG A 107 1.35 14.46 -0.24
CA ARG A 107 2.32 13.57 0.44
C ARG A 107 1.70 12.70 1.53
N LYS A 108 0.59 13.15 2.11
CA LYS A 108 -0.15 12.43 3.15
C LYS A 108 -1.29 11.60 2.58
N THR A 109 -1.61 11.81 1.30
CA THR A 109 -2.68 11.09 0.62
C THR A 109 -2.21 9.69 0.26
N TYR A 110 -2.78 8.68 0.91
CA TYR A 110 -2.42 7.27 0.67
C TYR A 110 -2.86 6.77 -0.70
N LEU A 111 -3.95 7.34 -1.24
CA LEU A 111 -4.61 6.79 -2.40
C LEU A 111 -5.35 7.93 -3.14
N VAL A 112 -5.16 8.01 -4.44
CA VAL A 112 -5.94 8.89 -5.30
C VAL A 112 -6.89 8.06 -6.15
N GLY A 113 -8.18 8.33 -6.02
CA GLY A 113 -9.24 7.68 -6.78
C GLY A 113 -10.31 8.69 -7.19
N VAL A 114 -9.91 9.86 -7.64
CA VAL A 114 -10.80 10.92 -8.09
C VAL A 114 -10.35 11.46 -9.46
N SER A 115 -11.26 12.06 -10.21
CA SER A 115 -10.91 12.81 -11.42
C SER A 115 -10.12 14.06 -11.09
N PHE A 116 -9.40 14.63 -12.05
CA PHE A 116 -8.66 15.89 -11.86
C PHE A 116 -9.55 17.05 -11.41
N GLY A 117 -10.83 17.07 -11.83
CA GLY A 117 -11.77 18.11 -11.38
C GLY A 117 -12.09 18.05 -9.88
N GLN A 118 -11.96 16.88 -9.26
CA GLN A 118 -12.22 16.66 -7.84
C GLN A 118 -10.93 16.61 -7.00
N LEU A 119 -9.76 16.59 -7.64
CA LEU A 119 -8.47 16.44 -6.96
C LEU A 119 -8.21 17.57 -5.96
N LYS A 120 -8.53 18.80 -6.34
CA LYS A 120 -8.39 19.96 -5.46
C LYS A 120 -9.22 19.82 -4.19
N GLN A 121 -10.45 19.34 -4.31
CA GLN A 121 -11.31 19.08 -3.15
C GLN A 121 -10.74 18.00 -2.26
N LEU A 122 -10.25 16.88 -2.82
CA LEU A 122 -9.61 15.80 -2.08
C LEU A 122 -8.40 16.30 -1.30
N LEU A 123 -7.51 17.05 -1.94
CA LEU A 123 -6.28 17.57 -1.31
C LEU A 123 -6.54 18.68 -0.28
N GLY A 124 -7.69 19.33 -0.34
CA GLY A 124 -8.13 20.31 0.67
C GLY A 124 -8.71 19.68 1.95
N MET A 125 -8.98 18.39 1.95
CA MET A 125 -9.53 17.66 3.10
C MET A 125 -8.43 17.27 4.11
N SER A 126 -8.82 17.08 5.38
CA SER A 126 -7.94 16.49 6.39
C SER A 126 -7.68 15.01 6.12
N ASP A 127 -6.57 14.47 6.67
CA ASP A 127 -6.18 13.07 6.51
C ASP A 127 -7.29 12.10 6.97
N GLU A 128 -8.03 12.45 8.03
CA GLU A 128 -9.14 11.64 8.55
C GLU A 128 -10.34 11.64 7.60
N GLN A 129 -10.66 12.78 7.01
CA GLN A 129 -11.74 12.90 6.02
C GLN A 129 -11.41 12.14 4.74
N GLN A 130 -10.15 12.18 4.30
CA GLN A 130 -9.70 11.43 3.12
C GLN A 130 -9.82 9.92 3.31
N LYS A 131 -9.52 9.39 4.50
CA LYS A 131 -9.63 7.95 4.81
C LYS A 131 -11.07 7.44 4.80
N THR A 132 -12.03 8.26 5.18
CA THR A 132 -13.46 7.90 5.24
C THR A 132 -14.19 8.17 3.93
N LEU A 133 -13.60 8.95 3.03
CA LEU A 133 -14.21 9.32 1.76
C LEU A 133 -14.24 8.13 0.80
N LYS A 134 -15.44 7.73 0.36
CA LYS A 134 -15.58 6.80 -0.77
C LYS A 134 -15.29 7.53 -2.07
N GLN A 135 -14.10 7.32 -2.60
CA GLN A 135 -13.68 7.93 -3.85
C GLN A 135 -14.34 7.23 -5.04
N PRO A 136 -14.74 7.98 -6.10
CA PRO A 136 -15.44 7.40 -7.26
C PRO A 136 -14.55 6.58 -8.18
N GLY A 137 -13.24 6.66 -8.04
CA GLY A 137 -12.24 6.10 -8.95
C GLY A 137 -11.73 7.11 -9.96
N ILE A 138 -10.50 6.92 -10.42
CA ILE A 138 -9.93 7.69 -11.52
C ILE A 138 -10.65 7.28 -12.81
N PRO A 139 -11.15 8.21 -13.64
CA PRO A 139 -11.72 7.90 -14.93
C PRO A 139 -10.69 7.22 -15.85
N VAL A 140 -11.01 6.01 -16.30
CA VAL A 140 -10.18 5.24 -17.23
C VAL A 140 -11.05 4.82 -18.39
N ASP A 141 -10.80 5.41 -19.55
CA ASP A 141 -11.47 5.08 -20.81
C ASP A 141 -10.54 4.30 -21.75
N THR A 142 -11.02 3.99 -22.94
CA THR A 142 -10.22 3.32 -24.00
C THR A 142 -9.02 4.14 -24.45
N THR A 143 -8.98 5.42 -24.12
CA THR A 143 -7.85 6.32 -24.37
C THR A 143 -6.94 6.47 -23.16
N GLY A 144 -7.17 5.76 -22.05
CA GLY A 144 -6.38 5.76 -20.82
C GLY A 144 -6.78 6.86 -19.82
N GLY A 145 -7.58 7.84 -20.22
CA GLY A 145 -8.16 8.88 -19.35
C GLY A 145 -7.15 9.60 -18.46
N ASP A 146 -7.61 10.00 -17.29
CA ASP A 146 -6.79 10.72 -16.29
C ASP A 146 -5.62 9.88 -15.78
N LEU A 147 -5.73 8.53 -15.78
CA LEU A 147 -4.66 7.64 -15.34
C LEU A 147 -3.37 7.79 -16.15
N THR A 148 -3.49 8.07 -17.46
CA THR A 148 -2.32 8.27 -18.34
C THR A 148 -1.41 9.38 -17.83
N TYR A 149 -1.97 10.47 -17.33
CA TYR A 149 -1.19 11.60 -16.79
C TYR A 149 -0.53 11.26 -15.45
N TRP A 150 -1.20 10.46 -14.59
CA TRP A 150 -0.60 9.97 -13.36
C TRP A 150 0.60 9.06 -13.61
N ILE A 151 0.49 8.16 -14.59
CA ILE A 151 1.60 7.28 -15.00
C ILE A 151 2.76 8.10 -15.58
N GLN A 152 2.46 9.08 -16.44
CA GLN A 152 3.47 9.97 -17.01
C GLN A 152 4.19 10.78 -15.93
N ALA A 153 3.45 11.34 -14.98
CA ALA A 153 4.01 12.11 -13.87
C ALA A 153 4.92 11.26 -13.00
N ALA A 154 4.52 10.03 -12.70
CA ALA A 154 5.37 9.08 -11.96
C ALA A 154 6.65 8.75 -12.73
N LYS A 155 6.58 8.44 -14.03
CA LYS A 155 7.77 8.21 -14.86
C LYS A 155 8.74 9.39 -14.83
N SER A 156 8.22 10.61 -14.90
CA SER A 156 9.03 11.83 -14.86
C SER A 156 9.69 12.03 -13.49
N ALA A 157 8.95 11.82 -12.41
CA ALA A 157 9.46 11.98 -11.04
C ALA A 157 10.51 10.93 -10.66
N PHE A 158 10.40 9.72 -11.20
CA PHE A 158 11.40 8.66 -11.00
C PHE A 158 12.47 8.63 -12.11
N ALA A 159 12.65 9.71 -12.86
CA ALA A 159 13.65 9.76 -13.91
C ALA A 159 15.06 9.44 -13.35
N GLY A 160 15.75 8.47 -13.96
CA GLY A 160 17.05 7.99 -13.47
C GLY A 160 16.99 6.93 -12.36
N GLN A 161 15.81 6.58 -11.86
CA GLN A 161 15.60 5.51 -10.90
C GLN A 161 14.82 4.35 -11.54
N ARG A 162 14.96 3.16 -10.98
CA ARG A 162 14.20 1.99 -11.44
C ARG A 162 12.77 2.04 -10.85
N LEU A 163 11.82 2.55 -11.64
CA LEU A 163 10.41 2.54 -11.27
C LEU A 163 9.77 1.20 -11.64
N GLN A 164 9.00 0.62 -10.70
CA GLN A 164 8.18 -0.57 -10.95
C GLN A 164 6.70 -0.21 -10.94
N PHE A 165 5.95 -0.80 -11.86
CA PHE A 165 4.50 -0.66 -11.93
C PHE A 165 3.84 -1.91 -11.38
N LEU A 166 2.99 -1.74 -10.37
CA LEU A 166 2.25 -2.79 -9.69
C LEU A 166 0.77 -2.61 -10.00
N ILE A 167 0.09 -3.69 -10.32
CA ILE A 167 -1.37 -3.70 -10.50
C ILE A 167 -1.95 -4.67 -9.48
N LYS A 168 -2.87 -4.17 -8.64
CA LYS A 168 -3.66 -4.94 -7.69
C LYS A 168 -5.10 -4.95 -8.19
N GLY A 169 -5.57 -6.05 -8.74
CA GLY A 169 -6.93 -6.19 -9.22
C GLY A 169 -7.75 -7.08 -8.31
N ASP A 170 -9.02 -6.72 -8.10
CA ASP A 170 -9.98 -7.60 -7.46
C ASP A 170 -10.32 -8.76 -8.39
N ASN A 171 -10.51 -9.95 -7.81
CA ASN A 171 -10.86 -11.18 -8.56
C ASN A 171 -12.17 -11.03 -9.34
N ASP A 172 -13.10 -10.24 -8.79
CA ASP A 172 -14.41 -9.98 -9.40
C ASP A 172 -14.42 -8.73 -10.29
N SER A 173 -13.24 -8.08 -10.49
CA SER A 173 -13.15 -6.89 -11.33
C SER A 173 -13.41 -7.19 -12.79
N LYS A 174 -14.05 -6.23 -13.48
CA LYS A 174 -14.42 -6.40 -14.89
C LYS A 174 -13.19 -6.28 -15.81
N TYR A 175 -12.95 -7.29 -16.63
CA TYR A 175 -11.84 -7.31 -17.61
C TYR A 175 -11.69 -6.03 -18.46
N PRO A 176 -12.78 -5.37 -18.96
CA PRO A 176 -12.62 -4.12 -19.72
C PRO A 176 -11.87 -3.01 -18.96
N VAL A 177 -12.07 -2.88 -17.64
CA VAL A 177 -11.36 -1.88 -16.84
C VAL A 177 -9.87 -2.22 -16.76
N PHE A 178 -9.55 -3.49 -16.48
CA PHE A 178 -8.16 -3.96 -16.50
C PHE A 178 -7.49 -3.69 -17.85
N LYS A 179 -8.17 -3.96 -18.96
CA LYS A 179 -7.69 -3.66 -20.31
C LYS A 179 -7.38 -2.16 -20.47
N ASN A 180 -8.27 -1.28 -20.02
CA ASN A 180 -8.07 0.16 -20.10
C ASN A 180 -6.86 0.63 -19.29
N VAL A 181 -6.61 0.04 -18.10
CA VAL A 181 -5.40 0.30 -17.32
C VAL A 181 -4.14 -0.12 -18.08
N ILE A 182 -4.16 -1.29 -18.73
CA ILE A 182 -3.03 -1.74 -19.57
C ILE A 182 -2.79 -0.78 -20.74
N GLU A 183 -3.85 -0.29 -21.39
CA GLU A 183 -3.73 0.67 -22.50
C GLU A 183 -3.14 2.02 -21.99
N ALA A 184 -3.51 2.46 -20.79
CA ALA A 184 -2.90 3.66 -20.17
C ALA A 184 -1.39 3.48 -19.91
N LEU A 185 -0.96 2.28 -19.46
CA LEU A 185 0.46 1.94 -19.28
C LEU A 185 1.19 1.92 -20.63
N LYS A 186 0.64 1.25 -21.64
CA LYS A 186 1.25 1.18 -22.99
C LYS A 186 1.43 2.54 -23.63
N LYS A 187 0.49 3.47 -23.46
CA LYS A 187 0.59 4.85 -23.94
C LYS A 187 1.77 5.63 -23.36
N ASN A 188 2.24 5.18 -22.20
CA ASN A 188 3.42 5.72 -21.53
C ASN A 188 4.66 4.85 -21.75
N ASP A 189 4.67 3.95 -22.76
CA ASP A 189 5.76 3.02 -23.06
C ASP A 189 6.11 2.10 -21.87
N VAL A 190 5.12 1.79 -21.03
CA VAL A 190 5.25 0.85 -19.91
C VAL A 190 4.72 -0.51 -20.35
N TYR A 191 5.62 -1.42 -20.70
CA TYR A 191 5.30 -2.78 -21.13
C TYR A 191 5.58 -3.84 -20.07
N LYS A 192 6.26 -3.45 -18.97
CA LYS A 192 6.55 -4.35 -17.84
C LYS A 192 5.86 -3.86 -16.59
N TYR A 193 5.05 -4.71 -16.01
CA TYR A 193 4.32 -4.49 -14.76
C TYR A 193 4.16 -5.81 -14.01
N ASN A 194 4.03 -5.74 -12.70
CA ASN A 194 3.81 -6.89 -11.84
C ASN A 194 2.36 -6.90 -11.36
N LEU A 195 1.74 -8.07 -11.41
CA LEU A 195 0.41 -8.27 -10.80
C LEU A 195 0.58 -8.70 -9.35
N ILE A 196 -0.12 -8.02 -8.46
CA ILE A 196 -0.19 -8.41 -7.04
C ILE A 196 -1.23 -9.51 -6.88
N THR A 197 -0.80 -10.65 -6.34
CA THR A 197 -1.64 -11.82 -6.10
C THR A 197 -1.52 -12.26 -4.64
N ALA A 198 -2.53 -12.97 -4.14
CA ALA A 198 -2.45 -13.63 -2.84
C ALA A 198 -1.59 -14.92 -2.98
N PRO A 199 -0.75 -15.25 -1.98
CA PRO A 199 0.05 -16.46 -2.03
C PRO A 199 -0.84 -17.70 -1.94
N GLU A 200 -0.51 -18.70 -2.75
CA GLU A 200 -1.11 -20.03 -2.72
C GLU A 200 -0.02 -21.10 -2.63
N ASP A 201 -0.28 -22.17 -1.91
CA ASP A 201 0.64 -23.28 -1.84
C ASP A 201 0.73 -23.98 -3.20
N ALA A 202 1.95 -24.42 -3.56
CA ALA A 202 2.14 -25.17 -4.78
C ALA A 202 1.41 -26.54 -4.67
N PRO A 203 0.68 -26.97 -5.72
CA PRO A 203 -0.01 -28.26 -5.69
C PRO A 203 0.95 -29.40 -5.37
N PRO A 204 0.56 -30.33 -4.50
CA PRO A 204 1.41 -31.47 -4.11
C PRO A 204 1.78 -32.31 -5.35
N GLY A 205 3.06 -32.73 -5.42
CA GLY A 205 3.57 -33.54 -6.54
C GLY A 205 4.08 -32.70 -7.74
N THR A 206 4.12 -31.36 -7.66
CA THR A 206 4.77 -30.52 -8.66
C THR A 206 6.23 -30.25 -8.29
N GLU A 207 7.09 -30.02 -9.31
CA GLU A 207 8.50 -29.64 -9.10
C GLU A 207 8.64 -28.46 -8.14
N LEU A 208 7.78 -27.46 -8.30
CA LEU A 208 7.74 -26.28 -7.43
C LEU A 208 7.44 -26.63 -5.96
N SER A 209 6.57 -27.62 -5.72
CA SER A 209 6.26 -28.11 -4.37
C SER A 209 7.48 -28.79 -3.74
N GLU A 210 8.24 -29.57 -4.54
CA GLU A 210 9.45 -30.25 -4.09
C GLU A 210 10.59 -29.28 -3.81
N GLU A 211 10.78 -28.27 -4.68
CA GLU A 211 11.78 -27.20 -4.49
C GLU A 211 11.53 -26.42 -3.19
N ARG A 212 10.29 -26.01 -2.93
CA ARG A 212 9.93 -25.31 -1.70
C ARG A 212 10.12 -26.17 -0.45
N ARG A 213 9.92 -27.46 -0.56
CA ARG A 213 10.14 -28.40 0.55
C ARG A 213 11.63 -28.61 0.85
N LYS A 214 12.51 -28.49 -0.18
CA LYS A 214 13.97 -28.56 -0.02
C LYS A 214 14.57 -27.23 0.48
N ALA A 215 13.86 -26.11 0.29
CA ALA A 215 14.32 -24.78 0.70
C ALA A 215 13.91 -24.39 2.15
N LYS A 216 13.07 -25.19 2.81
CA LYS A 216 12.71 -25.08 4.23
C LYS A 216 13.60 -25.98 5.08
#